data_8dadb75ca1f7ebf92ea7247df73b8ef4
#
_entry.id   8dadb75ca1f7ebf92ea7247df73b8ef4
#
_cell.length_a   1.000
_cell.length_b   1.000
_cell.length_c   1.000
_cell.angle_alpha   90.00
_cell.angle_beta   90.00
_cell.angle_gamma   90.00
#
_symmetry.space_group_name_H-M   'P 1'
#
loop_
_entity.id
_entity.type
_entity.pdbx_description
1 polymer ?
#
loop_
_entity_poly.entity_id
_entity_poly.type
_entity_poly.pdbx_seq_one_letter_code
_entity_poly.pdbx_strand_id
1 'polypeptide(L)'
;DLKLTKDSVLVLCHDKTIDRTTSGKGRVCDITYDSIRRCVLRTAHNQKTDLRMPTLREALEVCKDRIVVNIDQGYEYYDLALAVTEELGVTDQVLIKGKRPAEVVAAKFAAYPHNMMYMPVIDILKPQGRELFEEYRKSENQPLAYEVCWDEYTPEVEACMKRIVDGGSK
;
A
#
# COMPACT_ATOMS: atom_id res chain seq x y z
N ASP A 1 -1.53 -4.56 3.28
CA ASP A 1 -1.65 -3.43 4.22
C ASP A 1 -0.50 -3.42 5.20
N LEU A 2 0.04 -2.22 5.48
CA LEU A 2 1.09 -2.02 6.47
C LEU A 2 0.53 -1.45 7.78
N LYS A 3 1.13 -1.88 8.88
CA LYS A 3 1.03 -1.22 10.19
C LYS A 3 2.39 -1.17 10.83
N LEU A 4 2.56 -0.17 11.69
CA LEU A 4 3.78 0.04 12.47
C LEU A 4 3.58 -0.45 13.90
N THR A 5 4.48 -1.29 14.39
CA THR A 5 4.50 -1.75 15.79
C THR A 5 5.04 -0.68 16.73
N LYS A 6 4.89 -0.89 18.05
CA LYS A 6 5.42 -0.01 19.07
C LYS A 6 6.94 0.25 18.96
N ASP A 7 7.68 -0.74 18.52
CA ASP A 7 9.13 -0.73 18.32
C ASP A 7 9.55 -0.48 16.86
N SER A 8 8.66 0.18 16.10
CA SER A 8 8.91 0.68 14.73
C SER A 8 9.22 -0.42 13.68
N VAL A 9 8.66 -1.61 13.84
CA VAL A 9 8.73 -2.66 12.82
C VAL A 9 7.48 -2.60 11.92
N LEU A 10 7.68 -2.61 10.61
CA LEU A 10 6.59 -2.70 9.63
C LEU A 10 6.10 -4.15 9.50
N VAL A 11 4.81 -4.37 9.78
CA VAL A 11 4.16 -5.69 9.71
C VAL A 11 2.98 -5.68 8.72
N LEU A 12 2.65 -6.84 8.18
CA LEU A 12 1.51 -7.01 7.29
C LEU A 12 0.23 -7.27 8.10
N CYS A 13 -0.55 -6.23 8.29
CA CYS A 13 -1.81 -6.29 9.01
C CYS A 13 -2.82 -5.32 8.42
N HIS A 14 -4.02 -5.78 8.08
CA HIS A 14 -5.09 -4.93 7.56
C HIS A 14 -5.67 -4.05 8.68
N ASP A 15 -6.03 -4.65 9.80
CA ASP A 15 -6.74 -3.96 10.88
C ASP A 15 -5.78 -3.15 11.77
N LYS A 16 -6.32 -2.20 12.50
CA LYS A 16 -5.56 -1.47 13.53
C LYS A 16 -5.17 -2.35 14.73
N THR A 17 -5.85 -3.50 14.88
CA THR A 17 -5.64 -4.47 15.97
C THR A 17 -5.29 -5.84 15.42
N ILE A 18 -4.63 -6.68 16.22
CA ILE A 18 -4.29 -8.06 15.86
C ILE A 18 -5.40 -9.07 16.15
N ASP A 19 -6.52 -8.64 16.71
CA ASP A 19 -7.57 -9.46 17.32
C ASP A 19 -8.24 -10.44 16.36
N ARG A 20 -8.57 -9.97 15.14
CA ARG A 20 -9.31 -10.76 14.16
C ARG A 20 -8.47 -11.86 13.52
N THR A 21 -7.22 -11.55 13.23
CA THR A 21 -6.37 -12.41 12.41
C THR A 21 -5.33 -13.19 13.20
N THR A 22 -5.22 -12.96 14.52
CA THR A 22 -4.25 -13.66 15.35
C THR A 22 -4.87 -14.22 16.63
N SER A 23 -4.08 -15.01 17.38
CA SER A 23 -4.44 -15.48 18.72
C SER A 23 -4.26 -14.43 19.82
N GLY A 24 -3.64 -13.28 19.49
CA GLY A 24 -3.42 -12.16 20.41
C GLY A 24 -4.55 -11.13 20.37
N LYS A 25 -4.38 -10.08 21.15
CA LYS A 25 -5.30 -8.92 21.21
C LYS A 25 -4.53 -7.62 21.39
N GLY A 26 -5.13 -6.53 20.88
CA GLY A 26 -4.65 -5.18 21.08
C GLY A 26 -4.23 -4.49 19.79
N ARG A 27 -3.92 -3.20 19.90
CA ARG A 27 -3.54 -2.38 18.75
C ARG A 27 -2.09 -2.68 18.34
N VAL A 28 -1.85 -2.78 17.06
CA VAL A 28 -0.49 -3.04 16.51
C VAL A 28 0.52 -2.01 17.02
N CYS A 29 0.15 -0.73 17.02
CA CYS A 29 1.04 0.37 17.44
C CYS A 29 1.38 0.38 18.94
N ASP A 30 0.67 -0.39 19.76
CA ASP A 30 0.89 -0.44 21.21
C ASP A 30 1.70 -1.68 21.65
N ILE A 31 1.99 -2.59 20.69
CA ILE A 31 2.60 -3.90 20.94
C ILE A 31 3.93 -3.97 20.18
N THR A 32 4.98 -4.53 20.82
CA THR A 32 6.26 -4.80 20.14
C THR A 32 6.13 -5.96 19.15
N TYR A 33 6.96 -5.96 18.11
CA TYR A 33 6.95 -7.04 17.13
C TYR A 33 7.23 -8.40 17.75
N ASP A 34 8.16 -8.50 18.70
CA ASP A 34 8.44 -9.75 19.41
C ASP A 34 7.19 -10.31 20.10
N SER A 35 6.39 -9.46 20.71
CA SER A 35 5.12 -9.86 21.32
C SER A 35 4.06 -10.29 20.29
N ILE A 36 3.97 -9.59 19.16
CA ILE A 36 3.08 -9.97 18.04
C ILE A 36 3.50 -11.31 17.46
N ARG A 37 4.80 -11.54 17.28
CA ARG A 37 5.34 -12.79 16.70
C ARG A 37 5.08 -14.04 17.56
N ARG A 38 4.83 -13.89 18.86
CA ARG A 38 4.39 -15.00 19.71
C ARG A 38 2.96 -15.44 19.43
N CYS A 39 2.14 -14.58 18.82
CA CYS A 39 0.78 -14.92 18.43
C CYS A 39 0.75 -15.70 17.12
N VAL A 40 -0.08 -16.74 17.03
CA VAL A 40 -0.31 -17.47 15.79
C VAL A 40 -1.38 -16.77 14.95
N LEU A 41 -1.25 -16.86 13.63
CA LEU A 41 -2.31 -16.43 12.72
C LEU A 41 -3.53 -17.37 12.81
N ARG A 42 -4.70 -16.83 12.49
CA ARG A 42 -5.96 -17.57 12.39
C ARG A 42 -6.52 -17.51 10.98
N THR A 43 -7.18 -18.58 10.58
CA THR A 43 -7.97 -18.61 9.34
C THR A 43 -9.24 -17.78 9.48
N ALA A 44 -9.95 -17.55 8.36
CA ALA A 44 -11.27 -16.89 8.36
C ALA A 44 -12.30 -17.62 9.25
N HIS A 45 -12.13 -18.92 9.47
CA HIS A 45 -12.96 -19.74 10.38
C HIS A 45 -12.42 -19.81 11.81
N ASN A 46 -11.55 -18.87 12.19
CA ASN A 46 -10.97 -18.74 13.53
C ASN A 46 -10.13 -19.93 14.00
N GLN A 47 -9.68 -20.80 13.09
CA GLN A 47 -8.78 -21.90 13.39
C GLN A 47 -7.33 -21.39 13.51
N LYS A 48 -6.61 -21.82 14.53
CA LYS A 48 -5.20 -21.50 14.72
C LYS A 48 -4.34 -22.18 13.67
N THR A 49 -3.33 -21.47 13.19
CA THR A 49 -2.27 -22.01 12.31
C THR A 49 -0.94 -22.02 13.03
N ASP A 50 0.11 -22.57 12.40
CA ASP A 50 1.49 -22.47 12.87
C ASP A 50 2.21 -21.21 12.33
N LEU A 51 1.51 -20.40 11.53
CA LEU A 51 2.06 -19.21 10.91
C LEU A 51 2.06 -18.01 11.87
N ARG A 52 2.97 -17.07 11.62
CA ARG A 52 3.12 -15.82 12.36
C ARG A 52 2.91 -14.63 11.44
N MET A 53 2.57 -13.49 12.03
CA MET A 53 2.46 -12.23 11.27
C MET A 53 3.83 -11.88 10.69
N PRO A 54 3.94 -11.74 9.35
CA PRO A 54 5.21 -11.40 8.73
C PRO A 54 5.50 -9.91 8.83
N THR A 55 6.77 -9.56 8.81
CA THR A 55 7.25 -8.21 8.55
C THR A 55 7.14 -7.88 7.06
N LEU A 56 7.23 -6.58 6.73
CA LEU A 56 7.38 -6.14 5.34
C LEU A 56 8.61 -6.78 4.69
N ARG A 57 9.75 -6.82 5.40
CA ARG A 57 10.98 -7.44 4.94
C ARG A 57 10.79 -8.90 4.54
N GLU A 58 10.26 -9.72 5.45
CA GLU A 58 10.05 -11.16 5.20
C GLU A 58 9.15 -11.39 3.98
N ALA A 59 8.12 -10.56 3.80
CA ALA A 59 7.24 -10.66 2.63
C ALA A 59 7.94 -10.26 1.33
N LEU A 60 8.72 -9.17 1.34
CA LEU A 60 9.44 -8.70 0.15
C LEU A 60 10.56 -9.68 -0.26
N GLU A 61 11.22 -10.33 0.68
CA GLU A 61 12.21 -11.38 0.40
C GLU A 61 11.59 -12.54 -0.40
N VAL A 62 10.36 -12.95 -0.06
CA VAL A 62 9.63 -13.99 -0.79
C VAL A 62 9.23 -13.53 -2.21
N CYS A 63 8.90 -12.25 -2.37
CA CYS A 63 8.43 -11.67 -3.63
C CYS A 63 9.57 -11.23 -4.56
N LYS A 64 10.79 -11.08 -4.04
CA LYS A 64 11.93 -10.56 -4.77
C LYS A 64 12.16 -11.29 -6.09
N ASP A 65 12.35 -10.53 -7.17
CA ASP A 65 12.61 -10.98 -8.54
C ASP A 65 11.48 -11.88 -9.14
N ARG A 66 10.29 -11.86 -8.53
CA ARG A 66 9.16 -12.70 -8.97
C ARG A 66 7.93 -11.91 -9.40
N ILE A 67 7.54 -10.91 -8.60
CA ILE A 67 6.29 -10.16 -8.80
C ILE A 67 6.46 -8.70 -8.36
N VAL A 68 5.63 -7.83 -8.93
CA VAL A 68 5.42 -6.48 -8.40
C VAL A 68 4.53 -6.57 -7.15
N VAL A 69 4.91 -5.88 -6.09
CA VAL A 69 4.19 -5.89 -4.81
C VAL A 69 3.46 -4.57 -4.62
N ASN A 70 2.13 -4.64 -4.55
CA ASN A 70 1.29 -3.50 -4.19
C ASN A 70 1.15 -3.41 -2.66
N ILE A 71 1.65 -2.32 -2.07
CA ILE A 71 1.61 -2.08 -0.63
C ILE A 71 0.51 -1.06 -0.31
N ASP A 72 -0.59 -1.53 0.26
CA ASP A 72 -1.64 -0.66 0.78
C ASP A 72 -1.20 0.02 2.07
N GLN A 73 -1.59 1.29 2.24
CA GLN A 73 -1.17 2.18 3.33
C GLN A 73 0.35 2.42 3.38
N GLY A 74 1.08 2.05 2.32
CA GLY A 74 2.54 2.21 2.23
C GLY A 74 2.99 3.67 2.28
N TYR A 75 2.19 4.60 1.74
CA TYR A 75 2.53 6.01 1.74
C TYR A 75 2.64 6.61 3.15
N GLU A 76 1.83 6.15 4.10
CA GLU A 76 1.88 6.61 5.50
C GLU A 76 3.20 6.25 6.20
N TYR A 77 3.86 5.19 5.72
CA TYR A 77 5.13 4.69 6.26
C TYR A 77 6.25 4.74 5.22
N TYR A 78 6.18 5.72 4.29
CA TYR A 78 7.04 5.79 3.11
C TYR A 78 8.52 5.62 3.44
N ASP A 79 9.05 6.40 4.37
CA ASP A 79 10.47 6.44 4.67
C ASP A 79 11.00 5.10 5.19
N LEU A 80 10.23 4.46 6.06
CA LEU A 80 10.56 3.14 6.60
C LEU A 80 10.42 2.03 5.54
N ALA A 81 9.39 2.12 4.70
CA ALA A 81 9.18 1.16 3.63
C ALA A 81 10.29 1.29 2.56
N LEU A 82 10.65 2.53 2.18
CA LEU A 82 11.72 2.80 1.23
C LEU A 82 13.06 2.22 1.73
N ALA A 83 13.42 2.46 2.99
CA ALA A 83 14.64 1.90 3.57
C ALA A 83 14.69 0.37 3.46
N VAL A 84 13.57 -0.32 3.72
CA VAL A 84 13.49 -1.78 3.57
C VAL A 84 13.64 -2.21 2.11
N THR A 85 13.00 -1.50 1.16
CA THR A 85 13.06 -1.85 -0.26
C THR A 85 14.44 -1.59 -0.86
N GLU A 86 15.12 -0.51 -0.46
CA GLU A 86 16.49 -0.19 -0.87
C GLU A 86 17.49 -1.24 -0.35
N GLU A 87 17.41 -1.61 0.92
CA GLU A 87 18.26 -2.62 1.52
C GLU A 87 18.12 -3.99 0.83
N LEU A 88 16.92 -4.35 0.40
CA LEU A 88 16.65 -5.59 -0.34
C LEU A 88 16.94 -5.47 -1.84
N GLY A 89 17.11 -4.25 -2.37
CA GLY A 89 17.27 -4.00 -3.80
C GLY A 89 16.02 -4.29 -4.61
N VAL A 90 14.83 -3.97 -4.06
CA VAL A 90 13.52 -4.26 -4.68
C VAL A 90 12.64 -3.02 -4.84
N THR A 91 13.19 -1.82 -4.74
CA THR A 91 12.44 -0.56 -4.83
C THR A 91 11.62 -0.47 -6.12
N ASP A 92 12.16 -0.91 -7.24
CA ASP A 92 11.48 -0.93 -8.55
C ASP A 92 10.38 -2.01 -8.67
N GLN A 93 10.30 -2.92 -7.72
CA GLN A 93 9.25 -3.94 -7.66
C GLN A 93 8.09 -3.54 -6.75
N VAL A 94 8.19 -2.40 -6.06
CA VAL A 94 7.19 -1.99 -5.07
C VAL A 94 6.38 -0.82 -5.57
N LEU A 95 5.08 -1.00 -5.50
CA LEU A 95 4.07 0.00 -5.77
C LEU A 95 3.35 0.32 -4.47
N ILE A 96 3.31 1.59 -4.09
CA ILE A 96 2.56 2.09 -2.95
C ILE A 96 1.36 2.89 -3.43
N LYS A 97 0.30 2.91 -2.66
CA LYS A 97 -0.92 3.62 -3.04
C LYS A 97 -1.39 4.61 -1.97
N GLY A 98 -2.18 5.58 -2.41
CA GLY A 98 -2.78 6.58 -1.54
C GLY A 98 -3.66 7.58 -2.27
N LYS A 99 -4.32 8.45 -1.50
CA LYS A 99 -5.20 9.53 -1.98
C LYS A 99 -4.54 10.88 -1.78
N ARG A 100 -3.28 11.02 -2.23
CA ARG A 100 -2.51 12.27 -2.07
C ARG A 100 -2.47 13.06 -3.37
N PRO A 101 -2.53 14.40 -3.32
CA PRO A 101 -2.31 15.26 -4.48
C PRO A 101 -0.97 14.95 -5.17
N ALA A 102 -0.93 15.13 -6.50
CA ALA A 102 0.28 14.82 -7.29
C ALA A 102 1.48 15.65 -6.85
N GLU A 103 1.27 16.94 -6.54
CA GLU A 103 2.31 17.84 -6.04
C GLU A 103 2.90 17.39 -4.69
N VAL A 104 2.05 16.84 -3.79
CA VAL A 104 2.49 16.34 -2.47
C VAL A 104 3.35 15.08 -2.64
N VAL A 105 2.97 14.20 -3.56
CA VAL A 105 3.77 13.00 -3.87
C VAL A 105 5.07 13.40 -4.55
N ALA A 106 5.03 14.31 -5.51
CA ALA A 106 6.22 14.81 -6.20
C ALA A 106 7.21 15.47 -5.24
N ALA A 107 6.72 16.30 -4.31
CA ALA A 107 7.56 16.94 -3.29
C ALA A 107 8.20 15.90 -2.35
N LYS A 108 7.44 14.86 -1.94
CA LYS A 108 7.98 13.76 -1.15
C LYS A 108 9.07 13.01 -1.91
N PHE A 109 8.83 12.68 -3.16
CA PHE A 109 9.76 11.91 -4.00
C PHE A 109 11.03 12.68 -4.33
N ALA A 110 10.94 14.00 -4.48
CA ALA A 110 12.11 14.85 -4.73
C ALA A 110 13.16 14.82 -3.57
N ALA A 111 12.76 14.36 -2.39
CA ALA A 111 13.66 14.21 -1.25
C ALA A 111 14.56 12.96 -1.35
N TYR A 112 14.32 12.05 -2.31
CA TYR A 112 15.04 10.77 -2.44
C TYR A 112 15.60 10.61 -3.85
N PRO A 113 16.79 10.02 -4.00
CA PRO A 113 17.39 9.75 -5.31
C PRO A 113 16.67 8.63 -6.08
N HIS A 114 15.95 7.76 -5.36
CA HIS A 114 15.25 6.60 -5.89
C HIS A 114 13.93 6.42 -5.14
N ASN A 115 12.88 6.07 -5.84
CA ASN A 115 11.54 6.01 -5.25
C ASN A 115 10.80 4.73 -5.67
N MET A 116 9.92 4.26 -4.79
CA MET A 116 8.91 3.27 -5.15
C MET A 116 7.91 3.87 -6.14
N MET A 117 7.25 3.02 -6.93
CA MET A 117 6.15 3.44 -7.79
C MET A 117 4.96 3.90 -6.95
N TYR A 118 4.24 4.91 -7.43
CA TYR A 118 3.02 5.40 -6.76
C TYR A 118 1.78 5.14 -7.61
N MET A 119 0.72 4.64 -6.97
CA MET A 119 -0.59 4.42 -7.56
C MET A 119 -1.63 5.28 -6.83
N PRO A 120 -2.18 6.33 -7.47
CA PRO A 120 -3.27 7.08 -6.87
C PRO A 120 -4.54 6.24 -6.79
N VAL A 121 -5.22 6.36 -5.65
CA VAL A 121 -6.54 5.75 -5.41
C VAL A 121 -7.62 6.78 -5.71
N ILE A 122 -8.42 6.53 -6.73
CA ILE A 122 -9.41 7.44 -7.27
C ILE A 122 -10.82 6.95 -6.98
N ASP A 123 -11.55 7.68 -6.16
CA ASP A 123 -13.00 7.47 -5.97
C ASP A 123 -13.74 8.31 -7.03
N ILE A 124 -13.94 7.74 -8.21
CA ILE A 124 -14.37 8.51 -9.39
C ILE A 124 -15.79 9.06 -9.29
N LEU A 125 -16.63 8.49 -8.45
CA LEU A 125 -17.99 8.98 -8.23
C LEU A 125 -18.05 10.19 -7.27
N LYS A 126 -16.94 10.49 -6.58
CA LYS A 126 -16.81 11.66 -5.70
C LYS A 126 -16.10 12.83 -6.38
N PRO A 127 -16.52 14.08 -6.13
CA PRO A 127 -15.87 15.26 -6.73
C PRO A 127 -14.36 15.30 -6.51
N GLN A 128 -13.91 15.05 -5.27
CA GLN A 128 -12.49 15.05 -4.89
C GLN A 128 -11.68 13.98 -5.65
N GLY A 129 -12.29 12.81 -5.91
CA GLY A 129 -11.65 11.77 -6.71
C GLY A 129 -11.49 12.16 -8.16
N ARG A 130 -12.50 12.82 -8.76
CA ARG A 130 -12.41 13.36 -10.13
C ARG A 130 -11.35 14.44 -10.25
N GLU A 131 -11.27 15.35 -9.29
CA GLU A 131 -10.24 16.40 -9.23
C GLU A 131 -8.86 15.76 -9.16
N LEU A 132 -8.66 14.78 -8.27
CA LEU A 132 -7.42 14.06 -8.12
C LEU A 132 -7.01 13.32 -9.41
N PHE A 133 -7.98 12.69 -10.10
CA PHE A 133 -7.74 12.06 -11.39
C PHE A 133 -7.24 13.03 -12.45
N GLU A 134 -7.91 14.19 -12.58
CA GLU A 134 -7.51 15.23 -13.55
C GLU A 134 -6.15 15.84 -13.23
N GLU A 135 -5.80 15.96 -11.94
CA GLU A 135 -4.51 16.43 -11.49
C GLU A 135 -3.39 15.48 -11.95
N TYR A 136 -3.51 14.18 -11.64
CA TYR A 136 -2.52 13.17 -12.06
C TYR A 136 -2.41 13.05 -13.57
N ARG A 137 -3.53 13.14 -14.29
CA ARG A 137 -3.56 13.05 -15.75
C ARG A 137 -2.83 14.20 -16.43
N LYS A 138 -2.78 15.37 -15.80
CA LYS A 138 -2.07 16.56 -16.29
C LYS A 138 -0.62 16.65 -15.80
N SER A 139 -0.25 15.82 -14.84
CA SER A 139 1.10 15.78 -14.30
C SER A 139 2.10 15.26 -15.35
N GLU A 140 3.29 15.83 -15.37
CA GLU A 140 4.39 15.34 -16.20
C GLU A 140 4.81 13.90 -15.81
N ASN A 141 4.66 13.56 -14.54
CA ASN A 141 4.94 12.25 -14.01
C ASN A 141 3.64 11.45 -13.85
N GLN A 142 3.10 10.96 -14.96
CA GLN A 142 1.90 10.13 -14.93
C GLN A 142 2.17 8.82 -14.16
N PRO A 143 1.24 8.38 -13.29
CA PRO A 143 1.40 7.12 -12.58
C PRO A 143 1.31 5.93 -13.53
N LEU A 144 2.06 4.87 -13.23
CA LEU A 144 2.03 3.61 -13.98
C LEU A 144 0.64 2.96 -13.96
N ALA A 145 -0.08 3.12 -12.85
CA ALA A 145 -1.38 2.53 -12.61
C ALA A 145 -2.25 3.43 -11.74
N TYR A 146 -3.56 3.21 -11.81
CA TYR A 146 -4.57 3.84 -10.94
C TYR A 146 -5.39 2.74 -10.26
N GLU A 147 -5.72 2.94 -8.99
CA GLU A 147 -6.80 2.18 -8.34
C GLU A 147 -8.08 3.02 -8.43
N VAL A 148 -9.06 2.55 -9.21
CA VAL A 148 -10.35 3.22 -9.36
C VAL A 148 -11.37 2.54 -8.47
N CYS A 149 -11.96 3.30 -7.54
CA CYS A 149 -12.99 2.84 -6.62
C CYS A 149 -14.37 3.33 -7.08
N TRP A 150 -15.35 2.44 -7.04
CA TRP A 150 -16.76 2.76 -7.30
C TRP A 150 -17.67 1.80 -6.54
N ASP A 151 -18.85 2.28 -6.19
CA ASP A 151 -19.91 1.45 -5.58
C ASP A 151 -20.85 0.88 -6.65
N GLU A 152 -21.03 1.62 -7.77
CA GLU A 152 -21.87 1.23 -8.90
C GLU A 152 -21.13 1.49 -10.22
N TYR A 153 -21.18 0.53 -11.14
CA TYR A 153 -20.56 0.67 -12.45
C TYR A 153 -21.44 1.55 -13.37
N THR A 154 -21.00 2.77 -13.57
CA THR A 154 -21.70 3.80 -14.35
C THR A 154 -20.93 4.16 -15.63
N PRO A 155 -21.56 4.83 -16.61
CA PRO A 155 -20.85 5.36 -17.78
C PRO A 155 -19.67 6.29 -17.42
N GLU A 156 -19.73 6.98 -16.28
CA GLU A 156 -18.62 7.82 -15.79
C GLU A 156 -17.41 6.96 -15.37
N VAL A 157 -17.67 5.83 -14.70
CA VAL A 157 -16.61 4.86 -14.34
C VAL A 157 -15.96 4.29 -15.59
N GLU A 158 -16.77 3.86 -16.56
CA GLU A 158 -16.29 3.33 -17.84
C GLU A 158 -15.44 4.37 -18.60
N ALA A 159 -15.93 5.61 -18.69
CA ALA A 159 -15.19 6.69 -19.33
C ALA A 159 -13.86 6.99 -18.64
N CYS A 160 -13.81 6.93 -17.30
CA CYS A 160 -12.57 7.09 -16.53
C CYS A 160 -11.58 5.98 -16.86
N MET A 161 -12.00 4.72 -16.79
CA MET A 161 -11.16 3.56 -17.09
C MET A 161 -10.60 3.62 -18.53
N LYS A 162 -11.43 4.00 -19.50
CA LYS A 162 -10.98 4.19 -20.87
C LYS A 162 -9.89 5.27 -20.98
N ARG A 163 -10.07 6.40 -20.32
CA ARG A 163 -9.09 7.50 -20.30
C ARG A 163 -7.76 7.10 -19.64
N ILE A 164 -7.78 6.22 -18.65
CA ILE A 164 -6.58 5.66 -18.03
C ILE A 164 -5.82 4.82 -19.06
N VAL A 165 -6.50 3.89 -19.70
CA VAL A 165 -5.90 2.99 -20.70
C VAL A 165 -5.38 3.76 -21.92
N ASP A 166 -6.17 4.71 -22.45
CA ASP A 166 -5.79 5.55 -23.59
C ASP A 166 -4.58 6.46 -23.23
N GLY A 167 -4.40 6.79 -21.96
CA GLY A 167 -3.25 7.53 -21.44
C GLY A 167 -1.98 6.69 -21.21
N GLY A 168 -2.06 5.37 -21.43
CA GLY A 168 -0.92 4.45 -21.27
C GLY A 168 -0.71 3.93 -19.84
N SER A 169 -1.54 4.32 -18.87
CA SER A 169 -1.54 3.77 -17.50
C SER A 169 -2.40 2.49 -17.40
N LYS A 170 -2.23 1.74 -16.31
CA LYS A 170 -2.96 0.50 -16.03
C LYS A 170 -3.87 0.62 -14.81
#